data_0a565ef007927428f7d9feec2f46d9fe
#
_entry.id   0a565ef007927428f7d9feec2f46d9fe
#
_cell.length_a   1.000
_cell.length_b   1.000
_cell.length_c   1.000
_cell.angle_alpha   90.00
_cell.angle_beta   90.00
_cell.angle_gamma   90.00
#
_symmetry.space_group_name_H-M   'P 1'
#
loop_
_entity.id
_entity.type
_entity.pdbx_description
1 polymer ?
#
loop_
_entity_poly.entity_id
_entity_poly.type
_entity_poly.pdbx_seq_one_letter_code
_entity_poly.pdbx_strand_id
1 'polypeptide(L)'
;QALLTDNPEENFTYNKEIDEYLIKMHTDLLKSQLTEKAAKIEVLNGQITKAEKEKDTIQADLTRIEKLLPSVEERIEKKRILVDKKLLARLTFLEQEEELINLQEQRNVQAKKMAETEANIESLKKEQRQYLAEFDKNIMQELTESREKLASYQQELIKYQEALKRTVVKAPL
;
A
#
# COMPACT_ATOMS: atom_id res chain seq x y z
N GLN A 1 -16.33 -11.81 -12.26
CA GLN A 1 -16.82 -12.22 -10.94
C GLN A 1 -15.73 -12.96 -10.15
N ALA A 2 -15.00 -13.91 -10.76
CA ALA A 2 -13.91 -14.64 -10.11
C ALA A 2 -12.84 -13.72 -9.48
N LEU A 3 -12.47 -12.61 -10.12
CA LEU A 3 -11.49 -11.63 -9.63
C LEU A 3 -11.85 -10.94 -8.30
N LEU A 4 -13.10 -11.02 -7.87
CA LEU A 4 -13.60 -10.46 -6.61
C LEU A 4 -13.63 -11.50 -5.46
N THR A 5 -13.11 -12.70 -5.69
CA THR A 5 -13.06 -13.78 -4.71
C THR A 5 -11.63 -13.98 -4.19
N ASP A 6 -11.50 -14.63 -3.04
CA ASP A 6 -10.20 -14.94 -2.44
C ASP A 6 -9.36 -15.91 -3.29
N ASN A 7 -10.04 -16.82 -4.03
CA ASN A 7 -9.40 -17.77 -4.93
C ASN A 7 -9.92 -17.60 -6.37
N PRO A 8 -9.46 -16.58 -7.11
CA PRO A 8 -9.99 -16.24 -8.43
C PRO A 8 -9.85 -17.36 -9.47
N GLU A 9 -8.74 -18.10 -9.44
CA GLU A 9 -8.48 -19.19 -10.40
C GLU A 9 -9.41 -20.39 -10.18
N GLU A 10 -9.66 -20.76 -8.93
CA GLU A 10 -10.55 -21.87 -8.56
C GLU A 10 -12.03 -21.54 -8.80
N ASN A 11 -12.40 -20.26 -8.66
CA ASN A 11 -13.77 -19.79 -8.84
C ASN A 11 -14.10 -19.39 -10.29
N PHE A 12 -13.15 -19.55 -11.22
CA PHE A 12 -13.39 -19.32 -12.62
C PHE A 12 -14.14 -20.51 -13.23
N THR A 13 -15.48 -20.39 -13.32
CA THR A 13 -16.37 -21.40 -13.87
C THR A 13 -16.87 -20.99 -15.27
N TYR A 14 -17.06 -21.96 -16.13
CA TYR A 14 -17.57 -21.76 -17.50
C TYR A 14 -18.61 -22.81 -17.87
N ASN A 15 -19.49 -22.49 -18.81
CA ASN A 15 -20.42 -23.45 -19.38
C ASN A 15 -19.69 -24.34 -20.41
N LYS A 16 -19.93 -25.66 -20.39
CA LYS A 16 -19.30 -26.63 -21.30
C LYS A 16 -19.64 -26.44 -22.80
N GLU A 17 -20.62 -25.59 -23.09
CA GLU A 17 -21.03 -25.26 -24.47
C GLU A 17 -20.21 -24.11 -25.09
N ILE A 18 -19.31 -23.48 -24.30
CA ILE A 18 -18.47 -22.36 -24.76
C ILE A 18 -17.24 -22.90 -25.49
N ASP A 19 -16.86 -22.23 -26.59
CA ASP A 19 -15.67 -22.54 -27.36
C ASP A 19 -14.40 -22.53 -26.46
N GLU A 20 -13.60 -23.58 -26.57
CA GLU A 20 -12.37 -23.76 -25.82
C GLU A 20 -11.39 -22.58 -26.01
N TYR A 21 -11.38 -22.00 -27.21
CA TYR A 21 -10.58 -20.81 -27.52
C TYR A 21 -10.98 -19.60 -26.63
N LEU A 22 -12.27 -19.34 -26.47
CA LEU A 22 -12.78 -18.27 -25.63
C LEU A 22 -12.46 -18.50 -24.15
N ILE A 23 -12.58 -19.75 -23.70
CA ILE A 23 -12.23 -20.13 -22.32
C ILE A 23 -10.74 -19.83 -22.07
N LYS A 24 -9.87 -20.24 -22.98
CA LYS A 24 -8.44 -20.01 -22.87
C LYS A 24 -8.12 -18.50 -22.86
N MET A 25 -8.71 -17.74 -23.76
CA MET A 25 -8.51 -16.29 -23.84
C MET A 25 -8.88 -15.59 -22.51
N HIS A 26 -10.04 -15.93 -21.93
CA HIS A 26 -10.47 -15.34 -20.66
C HIS A 26 -9.64 -15.83 -19.47
N THR A 27 -9.15 -17.05 -19.49
CA THR A 27 -8.23 -17.56 -18.48
C THR A 27 -6.88 -16.84 -18.53
N ASP A 28 -6.35 -16.61 -19.71
CA ASP A 28 -5.09 -15.88 -19.91
C ASP A 28 -5.24 -14.41 -19.49
N LEU A 29 -6.38 -13.78 -19.80
CA LEU A 29 -6.71 -12.43 -19.35
C LEU A 29 -6.77 -12.36 -17.80
N LEU A 30 -7.49 -13.29 -17.18
CA LEU A 30 -7.58 -13.38 -15.71
C LEU A 30 -6.19 -13.48 -15.07
N LYS A 31 -5.34 -14.39 -15.58
CA LYS A 31 -3.97 -14.55 -15.10
C LYS A 31 -3.14 -13.28 -15.26
N SER A 32 -3.26 -12.60 -16.39
CA SER A 32 -2.57 -11.34 -16.65
C SER A 32 -2.97 -10.27 -15.65
N GLN A 33 -4.27 -10.08 -15.39
CA GLN A 33 -4.77 -9.10 -14.43
C GLN A 33 -4.32 -9.42 -12.99
N LEU A 34 -4.32 -10.70 -12.60
CA LEU A 34 -3.83 -11.13 -11.29
C LEU A 34 -2.32 -10.89 -11.14
N THR A 35 -1.56 -11.18 -12.19
CA THR A 35 -0.10 -10.95 -12.19
C THR A 35 0.21 -9.46 -12.07
N GLU A 36 -0.50 -8.61 -12.80
CA GLU A 36 -0.35 -7.15 -12.73
C GLU A 36 -0.69 -6.62 -11.33
N LYS A 37 -1.81 -7.07 -10.74
CA LYS A 37 -2.19 -6.73 -9.36
C LYS A 37 -1.10 -7.13 -8.38
N ALA A 38 -0.61 -8.37 -8.47
CA ALA A 38 0.43 -8.91 -7.59
C ALA A 38 1.74 -8.10 -7.71
N ALA A 39 2.19 -7.83 -8.93
CA ALA A 39 3.41 -7.05 -9.18
C ALA A 39 3.32 -5.62 -8.60
N LYS A 40 2.19 -4.93 -8.77
CA LYS A 40 2.00 -3.59 -8.20
C LYS A 40 1.99 -3.60 -6.67
N ILE A 41 1.33 -4.60 -6.06
CA ILE A 41 1.34 -4.78 -4.60
C ILE A 41 2.75 -5.09 -4.09
N GLU A 42 3.50 -5.92 -4.78
CA GLU A 42 4.88 -6.27 -4.42
C GLU A 42 5.80 -5.03 -4.43
N VAL A 43 5.68 -4.18 -5.45
CA VAL A 43 6.43 -2.91 -5.52
C VAL A 43 6.09 -2.01 -4.33
N LEU A 44 4.81 -1.82 -4.01
CA LEU A 44 4.39 -0.99 -2.88
C LEU A 44 4.84 -1.58 -1.54
N ASN A 45 4.74 -2.89 -1.36
CA ASN A 45 5.27 -3.58 -0.18
C ASN A 45 6.78 -3.41 -0.03
N GLY A 46 7.52 -3.48 -1.13
CA GLY A 46 8.97 -3.23 -1.15
C GLY A 46 9.31 -1.80 -0.70
N GLN A 47 8.54 -0.80 -1.15
CA GLN A 47 8.72 0.59 -0.73
C GLN A 47 8.38 0.80 0.75
N ILE A 48 7.28 0.21 1.24
CA ILE A 48 6.90 0.24 2.66
C ILE A 48 8.00 -0.40 3.51
N THR A 49 8.45 -1.59 3.15
CA THR A 49 9.52 -2.30 3.89
C THR A 49 10.82 -1.48 3.92
N LYS A 50 11.17 -0.81 2.82
CA LYS A 50 12.34 0.08 2.78
C LYS A 50 12.20 1.25 3.77
N ALA A 51 11.04 1.90 3.78
CA ALA A 51 10.75 3.02 4.67
C ALA A 51 10.69 2.57 6.15
N GLU A 52 10.17 1.38 6.43
CA GLU A 52 10.16 0.79 7.77
C GLU A 52 11.59 0.50 8.28
N LYS A 53 12.48 -0.02 7.43
CA LYS A 53 13.90 -0.18 7.79
C LYS A 53 14.63 1.15 8.01
N GLU A 54 14.30 2.18 7.24
CA GLU A 54 14.81 3.53 7.49
C GLU A 54 14.33 4.07 8.84
N LYS A 55 13.05 3.89 9.18
CA LYS A 55 12.48 4.22 10.49
C LYS A 55 13.26 3.53 11.62
N ASP A 56 13.53 2.22 11.50
CA ASP A 56 14.26 1.45 12.50
C ASP A 56 15.68 2.00 12.71
N THR A 57 16.34 2.44 11.64
CA THR A 57 17.67 3.06 11.71
C THR A 57 17.63 4.38 12.48
N ILE A 58 16.65 5.25 12.17
CA ILE A 58 16.46 6.53 12.86
C ILE A 58 16.13 6.30 14.34
N GLN A 59 15.29 5.30 14.64
CA GLN A 59 14.93 4.94 16.01
C GLN A 59 16.16 4.47 16.81
N ALA A 60 17.05 3.70 16.19
CA ALA A 60 18.31 3.27 16.84
C ALA A 60 19.21 4.47 17.15
N ASP A 61 19.32 5.43 16.22
CA ASP A 61 20.09 6.66 16.43
C ASP A 61 19.48 7.53 17.55
N LEU A 62 18.15 7.70 17.55
CA LEU A 62 17.45 8.42 18.63
C LEU A 62 17.72 7.76 19.98
N THR A 63 17.58 6.43 20.06
CA THR A 63 17.84 5.69 21.29
C THR A 63 19.27 5.85 21.77
N ARG A 64 20.24 5.88 20.87
CA ARG A 64 21.65 6.14 21.18
C ARG A 64 21.83 7.54 21.77
N ILE A 65 21.27 8.56 21.15
CA ILE A 65 21.37 9.96 21.60
C ILE A 65 20.69 10.12 22.97
N GLU A 66 19.51 9.57 23.14
CA GLU A 66 18.74 9.64 24.39
C GLU A 66 19.45 8.95 25.57
N LYS A 67 20.22 7.90 25.29
CA LYS A 67 21.06 7.27 26.33
C LYS A 67 22.31 8.09 26.67
N LEU A 68 22.83 8.87 25.73
CA LEU A 68 24.02 9.71 25.95
C LEU A 68 23.68 11.02 26.67
N LEU A 69 22.53 11.63 26.38
CA LEU A 69 22.12 12.92 26.90
C LEU A 69 22.22 13.01 28.44
N PRO A 70 21.67 12.10 29.23
CA PRO A 70 21.74 12.20 30.70
C PRO A 70 23.18 12.22 31.23
N SER A 71 24.06 11.45 30.62
CA SER A 71 25.47 11.37 31.04
C SER A 71 26.22 12.67 30.72
N VAL A 72 25.90 13.30 29.56
CA VAL A 72 26.48 14.59 29.18
C VAL A 72 25.94 15.71 30.08
N GLU A 73 24.65 15.72 30.36
CA GLU A 73 24.00 16.68 31.27
C GLU A 73 24.57 16.61 32.67
N GLU A 74 24.70 15.40 33.21
CA GLU A 74 25.31 15.20 34.55
C GLU A 74 26.78 15.70 34.60
N ARG A 75 27.55 15.42 33.54
CA ARG A 75 28.94 15.87 33.42
C ARG A 75 29.03 17.40 33.37
N ILE A 76 28.14 18.04 32.66
CA ILE A 76 28.08 19.49 32.54
C ILE A 76 27.70 20.14 33.85
N GLU A 77 26.72 19.58 34.58
CA GLU A 77 26.31 20.11 35.88
C GLU A 77 27.47 20.04 36.91
N LYS A 78 28.20 18.92 36.93
CA LYS A 78 29.40 18.79 37.77
C LYS A 78 30.47 19.80 37.41
N LYS A 79 30.71 20.07 36.12
CA LYS A 79 31.68 21.09 35.62
C LYS A 79 31.23 22.49 35.95
N ARG A 80 29.96 22.81 35.92
CA ARG A 80 29.38 24.09 36.30
C ARG A 80 29.74 24.44 37.72
N ILE A 81 29.61 23.48 38.66
CA ILE A 81 30.02 23.67 40.05
C ILE A 81 31.53 23.97 40.19
N LEU A 82 32.37 23.36 39.35
CA LEU A 82 33.81 23.63 39.33
C LEU A 82 34.18 25.04 38.80
N VAL A 83 33.44 25.51 37.79
CA VAL A 83 33.59 26.88 37.27
C VAL A 83 33.22 27.91 38.34
N ASP A 84 32.11 27.70 39.06
CA ASP A 84 31.67 28.60 40.14
C ASP A 84 32.67 28.65 41.29
N LYS A 85 33.37 27.54 41.52
CA LYS A 85 34.47 27.48 42.49
C LYS A 85 35.82 28.01 41.95
N LYS A 86 35.85 28.51 40.71
CA LYS A 86 37.09 29.00 40.00
C LYS A 86 38.15 27.88 39.80
N LEU A 87 37.74 26.61 39.81
CA LEU A 87 38.64 25.47 39.63
C LEU A 87 38.70 25.00 38.17
N LEU A 88 37.82 25.51 37.30
CA LEU A 88 37.80 25.22 35.89
C LEU A 88 37.70 26.52 35.07
N ALA A 89 38.42 26.58 33.95
CA ALA A 89 38.32 27.69 33.02
C ALA A 89 36.96 27.78 32.40
N ARG A 90 36.36 28.98 32.34
CA ARG A 90 35.05 29.23 31.75
C ARG A 90 34.98 28.82 30.27
N LEU A 91 36.07 29.00 29.51
CA LEU A 91 36.13 28.63 28.10
C LEU A 91 35.89 27.14 27.90
N THR A 92 36.58 26.30 28.68
CA THR A 92 36.41 24.84 28.62
C THR A 92 34.99 24.38 28.99
N PHE A 93 34.32 25.15 29.85
CA PHE A 93 32.90 24.86 30.18
C PHE A 93 31.99 25.22 29.03
N LEU A 94 32.18 26.36 28.35
CA LEU A 94 31.37 26.76 27.18
C LEU A 94 31.51 25.79 26.02
N GLU A 95 32.70 25.24 25.77
CA GLU A 95 32.93 24.21 24.76
C GLU A 95 32.07 22.93 25.03
N GLN A 96 31.94 22.59 26.30
CA GLN A 96 31.11 21.43 26.69
C GLN A 96 29.59 21.71 26.64
N GLU A 97 29.21 22.95 26.95
CA GLU A 97 27.82 23.40 26.84
C GLU A 97 27.38 23.40 25.37
N GLU A 98 28.28 23.80 24.45
CA GLU A 98 28.08 23.71 23.00
C GLU A 98 27.91 22.25 22.55
N GLU A 99 28.70 21.30 23.07
CA GLU A 99 28.55 19.86 22.81
C GLU A 99 27.16 19.34 23.20
N LEU A 100 26.62 19.78 24.36
CA LEU A 100 25.26 19.41 24.80
C LEU A 100 24.20 19.97 23.84
N ILE A 101 24.32 21.26 23.50
CA ILE A 101 23.39 21.91 22.56
C ILE A 101 23.38 21.15 21.24
N ASN A 102 24.55 20.83 20.70
CA ASN A 102 24.67 20.07 19.45
C ASN A 102 24.01 18.69 19.54
N LEU A 103 24.16 17.99 20.67
CA LEU A 103 23.55 16.69 20.88
C LEU A 103 22.01 16.79 21.00
N GLN A 104 21.51 17.84 21.65
CA GLN A 104 20.07 18.12 21.74
C GLN A 104 19.49 18.46 20.36
N GLU A 105 20.19 19.25 19.56
CA GLU A 105 19.77 19.55 18.19
C GLU A 105 19.79 18.32 17.29
N GLN A 106 20.80 17.45 17.40
CA GLN A 106 20.83 16.18 16.69
C GLN A 106 19.62 15.31 17.05
N ARG A 107 19.26 15.22 18.34
CA ARG A 107 18.03 14.52 18.77
C ARG A 107 16.79 15.11 18.09
N ASN A 108 16.65 16.44 18.09
CA ASN A 108 15.50 17.12 17.50
C ASN A 108 15.41 16.88 15.99
N VAL A 109 16.54 16.91 15.29
CA VAL A 109 16.61 16.61 13.84
C VAL A 109 16.18 15.16 13.57
N GLN A 110 16.70 14.21 14.35
CA GLN A 110 16.32 12.81 14.16
C GLN A 110 14.84 12.55 14.52
N ALA A 111 14.29 13.23 15.52
CA ALA A 111 12.88 13.15 15.86
C ALA A 111 11.97 13.67 14.73
N LYS A 112 12.34 14.77 14.09
CA LYS A 112 11.63 15.29 12.91
C LYS A 112 11.71 14.30 11.73
N LYS A 113 12.90 13.77 11.44
CA LYS A 113 13.10 12.79 10.39
C LYS A 113 12.29 11.51 10.64
N MET A 114 12.16 11.10 11.88
CA MET A 114 11.29 9.99 12.29
C MET A 114 9.83 10.26 11.91
N ALA A 115 9.32 11.44 12.26
CA ALA A 115 7.95 11.83 11.95
C ALA A 115 7.70 11.91 10.41
N GLU A 116 8.67 12.42 9.65
CA GLU A 116 8.62 12.44 8.18
C GLU A 116 8.57 11.02 7.59
N THR A 117 9.40 10.12 8.11
CA THR A 117 9.42 8.72 7.64
C THR A 117 8.12 8.00 8.00
N GLU A 118 7.55 8.25 9.18
CA GLU A 118 6.24 7.71 9.56
C GLU A 118 5.11 8.20 8.67
N ALA A 119 5.11 9.50 8.33
CA ALA A 119 4.14 10.07 7.40
C ALA A 119 4.28 9.47 5.98
N ASN A 120 5.52 9.20 5.54
CA ASN A 120 5.78 8.54 4.27
C ASN A 120 5.26 7.10 4.26
N ILE A 121 5.47 6.33 5.33
CA ILE A 121 4.93 4.96 5.48
C ILE A 121 3.40 4.97 5.39
N GLU A 122 2.74 5.90 6.10
CA GLU A 122 1.27 6.00 6.05
C GLU A 122 0.77 6.40 4.66
N SER A 123 1.50 7.28 3.95
CA SER A 123 1.18 7.64 2.56
C SER A 123 1.27 6.45 1.63
N LEU A 124 2.32 5.63 1.72
CA LEU A 124 2.50 4.42 0.93
C LEU A 124 1.42 3.37 1.22
N LYS A 125 1.06 3.18 2.50
CA LYS A 125 -0.04 2.30 2.91
C LYS A 125 -1.40 2.80 2.39
N LYS A 126 -1.59 4.11 2.32
CA LYS A 126 -2.78 4.71 1.72
C LYS A 126 -2.82 4.49 0.21
N GLU A 127 -1.71 4.68 -0.49
CA GLU A 127 -1.59 4.40 -1.92
C GLU A 127 -1.93 2.93 -2.23
N GLN A 128 -1.43 2.00 -1.43
CA GLN A 128 -1.74 0.58 -1.57
C GLN A 128 -3.25 0.31 -1.43
N ARG A 129 -3.89 0.88 -0.40
CA ARG A 129 -5.35 0.75 -0.20
C ARG A 129 -6.15 1.38 -1.36
N GLN A 130 -5.72 2.52 -1.86
CA GLN A 130 -6.35 3.17 -3.00
C GLN A 130 -6.26 2.32 -4.26
N TYR A 131 -5.08 1.77 -4.56
CA TYR A 131 -4.90 0.88 -5.70
C TYR A 131 -5.83 -0.35 -5.64
N LEU A 132 -5.92 -0.99 -4.47
CA LEU A 132 -6.81 -2.15 -4.28
C LEU A 132 -8.28 -1.76 -4.50
N ALA A 133 -8.72 -0.65 -3.92
CA ALA A 133 -10.09 -0.17 -4.08
C ALA A 133 -10.41 0.22 -5.53
N GLU A 134 -9.45 0.80 -6.25
CA GLU A 134 -9.61 1.14 -7.67
C GLU A 134 -9.66 -0.11 -8.55
N PHE A 135 -8.82 -1.10 -8.28
CA PHE A 135 -8.85 -2.38 -8.95
C PHE A 135 -10.23 -3.05 -8.79
N ASP A 136 -10.71 -3.16 -7.57
CA ASP A 136 -12.01 -3.78 -7.28
C ASP A 136 -13.17 -3.01 -7.94
N LYS A 137 -13.11 -1.68 -7.94
CA LYS A 137 -14.09 -0.81 -8.62
C LYS A 137 -14.09 -1.07 -10.14
N ASN A 138 -12.93 -1.15 -10.77
CA ASN A 138 -12.84 -1.38 -12.21
C ASN A 138 -13.42 -2.75 -12.58
N ILE A 139 -13.08 -3.80 -11.83
CA ILE A 139 -13.65 -5.13 -12.03
C ILE A 139 -15.17 -5.13 -11.85
N MET A 140 -15.70 -4.39 -10.87
CA MET A 140 -17.14 -4.29 -10.64
C MET A 140 -17.85 -3.56 -11.80
N GLN A 141 -17.22 -2.55 -12.37
CA GLN A 141 -17.74 -1.86 -13.56
C GLN A 141 -17.78 -2.80 -14.77
N GLU A 142 -16.68 -3.50 -15.07
CA GLU A 142 -16.63 -4.47 -16.16
C GLU A 142 -17.68 -5.59 -15.99
N LEU A 143 -17.87 -6.05 -14.76
CA LEU A 143 -18.90 -7.04 -14.43
C LEU A 143 -20.31 -6.50 -14.71
N THR A 144 -20.58 -5.26 -14.32
CA THR A 144 -21.89 -4.62 -14.54
C THR A 144 -22.17 -4.46 -16.03
N GLU A 145 -21.21 -3.93 -16.79
CA GLU A 145 -21.34 -3.79 -18.26
C GLU A 145 -21.55 -5.14 -18.95
N SER A 146 -20.83 -6.18 -18.52
CA SER A 146 -20.99 -7.52 -19.07
C SER A 146 -22.38 -8.11 -18.78
N ARG A 147 -22.93 -7.87 -17.58
CA ARG A 147 -24.28 -8.29 -17.20
C ARG A 147 -25.35 -7.54 -18.01
N GLU A 148 -25.18 -6.25 -18.23
CA GLU A 148 -26.11 -5.46 -19.07
C GLU A 148 -26.12 -5.97 -20.52
N LYS A 149 -24.94 -6.24 -21.09
CA LYS A 149 -24.81 -6.83 -22.42
C LYS A 149 -25.48 -8.21 -22.48
N LEU A 150 -25.26 -9.06 -21.48
CA LEU A 150 -25.90 -10.37 -21.39
C LEU A 150 -27.41 -10.25 -21.35
N ALA A 151 -27.96 -9.35 -20.51
CA ALA A 151 -29.40 -9.12 -20.42
C ALA A 151 -29.98 -8.63 -21.75
N SER A 152 -29.28 -7.74 -22.46
CA SER A 152 -29.68 -7.26 -23.80
C SER A 152 -29.74 -8.41 -24.82
N TYR A 153 -28.70 -9.23 -24.89
CA TYR A 153 -28.67 -10.40 -25.80
C TYR A 153 -29.74 -11.42 -25.47
N GLN A 154 -30.02 -11.65 -24.19
CA GLN A 154 -31.13 -12.53 -23.78
C GLN A 154 -32.49 -12.01 -24.26
N GLN A 155 -32.74 -10.70 -24.15
CA GLN A 155 -33.97 -10.10 -24.65
C GLN A 155 -34.09 -10.18 -26.20
N GLU A 156 -32.98 -9.95 -26.91
CA GLU A 156 -32.94 -10.14 -28.33
C GLU A 156 -33.22 -11.56 -28.77
N LEU A 157 -32.62 -12.53 -28.09
CA LEU A 157 -32.84 -13.96 -28.31
C LEU A 157 -34.32 -14.31 -28.17
N ILE A 158 -34.99 -13.84 -27.11
CA ILE A 158 -36.43 -14.04 -26.89
C ILE A 158 -37.23 -13.48 -28.02
N LYS A 159 -36.93 -12.24 -28.50
CA LYS A 159 -37.61 -11.62 -29.64
C LYS A 159 -37.46 -12.43 -30.91
N TYR A 160 -36.25 -12.91 -31.20
CA TYR A 160 -36.01 -13.75 -32.38
C TYR A 160 -36.70 -15.10 -32.30
N GLN A 161 -36.71 -15.72 -31.12
CA GLN A 161 -37.45 -16.99 -30.89
C GLN A 161 -38.95 -16.81 -31.07
N GLU A 162 -39.53 -15.70 -30.63
CA GLU A 162 -40.94 -15.38 -30.82
C GLU A 162 -41.26 -15.10 -32.33
N ALA A 163 -40.38 -14.36 -33.01
CA ALA A 163 -40.51 -14.12 -34.40
C ALA A 163 -40.47 -15.43 -35.21
N LEU A 164 -39.53 -16.32 -34.87
CA LEU A 164 -39.44 -17.64 -35.49
C LEU A 164 -40.69 -18.47 -35.28
N LYS A 165 -41.27 -18.50 -34.08
CA LYS A 165 -42.53 -19.18 -33.76
C LYS A 165 -43.70 -18.66 -34.61
N ARG A 166 -43.74 -17.37 -34.96
CA ARG A 166 -44.80 -16.77 -35.79
C ARG A 166 -44.63 -17.09 -37.29
N THR A 167 -43.41 -17.39 -37.73
CA THR A 167 -43.15 -17.76 -39.13
C THR A 167 -43.47 -19.21 -39.46
N VAL A 168 -43.59 -20.08 -38.46
CA VAL A 168 -44.01 -21.48 -38.62
C VAL A 168 -45.52 -21.54 -38.78
N VAL A 169 -46.01 -21.51 -40.02
CA VAL A 169 -47.42 -21.72 -40.40
C VAL A 169 -47.72 -23.22 -40.22
N LYS A 170 -48.47 -23.59 -39.19
CA LYS A 170 -49.05 -24.94 -39.08
C LYS A 170 -50.15 -25.05 -40.14
N ALA A 171 -50.03 -25.99 -41.03
CA ALA A 171 -51.11 -26.33 -41.95
C ALA A 171 -52.35 -26.74 -41.13
N PRO A 172 -53.55 -26.22 -41.38
CA PRO A 172 -54.76 -26.76 -40.75
C PRO A 172 -54.97 -28.19 -41.14
N LEU A 173 -55.25 -29.08 -40.19
CA LEU A 173 -55.68 -30.45 -40.41
C LEU A 173 -57.01 -30.48 -41.10
#